data_d07a3ff7969fe13bcf4e1afc6c8a0e34
#
_entry.id   d07a3ff7969fe13bcf4e1afc6c8a0e34
#
_cell.length_a   1.000
_cell.length_b   1.000
_cell.length_c   1.000
_cell.angle_alpha   90.00
_cell.angle_beta   90.00
_cell.angle_gamma   90.00
#
_symmetry.space_group_name_H-M   'P 1'
#
loop_
_entity.id
_entity.type
_entity.pdbx_description
1 polymer ?
#
loop_
_entity_poly.entity_id
_entity_poly.type
_entity_poly.pdbx_seq_one_letter_code
_entity_poly.pdbx_strand_id
1 'polypeptide(L)'
;MIGIIFEVWPAEGKKQEYLDIAATLRPLLDQIDGFISIERFESLYESGKILSLSFFRDQAAVEQWRTLEAHRIAQATGRASVFRDYRLRVVGVIRDYGMFDRPQAPIDSLRYHDDSAESK
;
A
#
# COMPACT_ATOMS: atom_id res chain seq x y z
N MET A 1 -9.09 6.17 7.94
CA MET A 1 -8.26 5.69 6.83
C MET A 1 -7.44 4.50 7.28
N ILE A 2 -7.37 3.49 6.44
CA ILE A 2 -6.66 2.25 6.75
C ILE A 2 -5.61 2.02 5.68
N GLY A 3 -4.39 1.67 6.11
CA GLY A 3 -3.29 1.33 5.22
C GLY A 3 -3.05 -0.18 5.21
N ILE A 4 -2.69 -0.70 4.05
CA ILE A 4 -2.26 -2.08 3.88
C ILE A 4 -0.80 -2.08 3.47
N ILE A 5 0.03 -2.68 4.29
CA ILE A 5 1.46 -2.85 4.03
C ILE A 5 1.70 -4.30 3.65
N PHE A 6 1.96 -4.56 2.39
CA PHE A 6 2.17 -5.91 1.89
C PHE A 6 3.60 -6.03 1.37
N GLU A 7 4.44 -6.69 2.16
CA GLU A 7 5.84 -6.95 1.79
C GLU A 7 5.91 -8.31 1.11
N VAL A 8 6.59 -8.36 -0.04
CA VAL A 8 6.66 -9.57 -0.86
C VAL A 8 8.11 -9.87 -1.21
N TRP A 9 8.49 -11.12 -1.03
CA TRP A 9 9.74 -11.68 -1.55
C TRP A 9 9.38 -12.66 -2.66
N PRO A 10 9.37 -12.22 -3.94
CA PRO A 10 9.12 -13.15 -5.04
C PRO A 10 10.17 -14.25 -5.06
N ALA A 11 9.77 -15.45 -5.46
CA ALA A 11 10.70 -16.53 -5.71
C ALA A 11 11.65 -16.14 -6.85
N GLU A 12 12.82 -16.75 -6.88
CA GLU A 12 13.83 -16.45 -7.91
C GLU A 12 13.23 -16.57 -9.31
N GLY A 13 13.42 -15.52 -10.12
CA GLY A 13 12.90 -15.45 -11.48
C GLY A 13 11.40 -15.21 -11.60
N LYS A 14 10.69 -14.97 -10.49
CA LYS A 14 9.22 -14.85 -10.48
C LYS A 14 8.71 -13.42 -10.27
N LYS A 15 9.59 -12.43 -10.21
CA LYS A 15 9.20 -11.03 -9.99
C LYS A 15 8.18 -10.55 -11.03
N GLN A 16 8.45 -10.78 -12.30
CA GLN A 16 7.55 -10.34 -13.37
C GLN A 16 6.20 -11.04 -13.30
N GLU A 17 6.18 -12.33 -12.99
CA GLU A 17 4.95 -13.09 -12.83
C GLU A 17 4.10 -12.53 -11.68
N TYR A 18 4.73 -12.16 -10.56
CA TYR A 18 4.04 -11.48 -9.46
C TYR A 18 3.43 -10.15 -9.92
N LEU A 19 4.20 -9.33 -10.63
CA LEU A 19 3.72 -8.04 -11.11
C LEU A 19 2.57 -8.18 -12.10
N ASP A 20 2.61 -9.19 -12.96
CA ASP A 20 1.54 -9.48 -13.92
C ASP A 20 0.25 -9.87 -13.21
N ILE A 21 0.34 -10.75 -12.21
CA ILE A 21 -0.83 -11.13 -11.38
C ILE A 21 -1.40 -9.90 -10.69
N ALA A 22 -0.55 -9.08 -10.11
CA ALA A 22 -0.97 -7.87 -9.41
C ALA A 22 -1.68 -6.88 -10.36
N ALA A 23 -1.18 -6.76 -11.59
CA ALA A 23 -1.76 -5.88 -12.60
C ALA A 23 -3.18 -6.28 -12.99
N THR A 24 -3.51 -7.57 -12.98
CA THR A 24 -4.86 -8.05 -13.32
C THR A 24 -5.91 -7.59 -12.32
N LEU A 25 -5.51 -7.28 -11.09
CA LEU A 25 -6.43 -6.88 -10.03
C LEU A 25 -6.67 -5.37 -9.98
N ARG A 26 -5.85 -4.58 -10.64
CA ARG A 26 -5.94 -3.11 -10.56
C ARG A 26 -7.32 -2.59 -10.95
N PRO A 27 -7.92 -2.99 -12.08
CA PRO A 27 -9.26 -2.52 -12.43
C PRO A 27 -10.34 -2.89 -11.40
N LEU A 28 -10.18 -4.03 -10.73
CA LEU A 28 -11.12 -4.46 -9.69
C LEU A 28 -10.98 -3.63 -8.43
N LEU A 29 -9.77 -3.22 -8.06
CA LEU A 29 -9.53 -2.32 -6.94
C LEU A 29 -10.19 -0.96 -7.16
N ASP A 30 -10.14 -0.44 -8.37
CA ASP A 30 -10.74 0.85 -8.70
C ASP A 30 -12.26 0.85 -8.52
N GLN A 31 -12.90 -0.30 -8.50
CA GLN A 31 -14.35 -0.45 -8.30
C GLN A 31 -14.75 -0.53 -6.83
N ILE A 32 -13.80 -0.69 -5.91
CA ILE A 32 -14.12 -0.75 -4.48
C ILE A 32 -14.45 0.64 -3.98
N ASP A 33 -15.65 0.80 -3.42
CA ASP A 33 -16.03 2.06 -2.77
C ASP A 33 -15.15 2.27 -1.54
N GLY A 34 -14.43 3.39 -1.52
CA GLY A 34 -13.47 3.70 -0.46
C GLY A 34 -12.04 3.32 -0.77
N PHE A 35 -11.75 2.75 -1.94
CA PHE A 35 -10.36 2.58 -2.37
C PHE A 35 -9.75 3.96 -2.66
N ILE A 36 -8.57 4.23 -2.10
CA ILE A 36 -7.90 5.52 -2.25
C ILE A 36 -6.72 5.41 -3.21
N SER A 37 -5.76 4.52 -2.93
CA SER A 37 -4.55 4.43 -3.74
C SER A 37 -3.83 3.12 -3.52
N ILE A 38 -3.01 2.75 -4.50
CA ILE A 38 -2.05 1.65 -4.39
C ILE A 38 -0.81 1.99 -5.21
N GLU A 39 0.35 1.70 -4.64
CA GLU A 39 1.62 1.87 -5.32
C GLU A 39 2.59 0.80 -4.85
N ARG A 40 3.49 0.39 -5.74
CA ARG A 40 4.50 -0.61 -5.41
C ARG A 40 5.88 0.02 -5.46
N PHE A 41 6.72 -0.44 -4.54
CA PHE A 41 8.08 0.07 -4.36
C PHE A 41 9.05 -1.11 -4.28
N GLU A 42 10.25 -0.92 -4.75
CA GLU A 42 11.31 -1.89 -4.58
C GLU A 42 12.23 -1.44 -3.45
N SER A 43 12.65 -2.37 -2.60
CA SER A 43 13.53 -2.06 -1.47
C SER A 43 14.90 -1.60 -1.96
N LEU A 44 15.44 -0.55 -1.33
CA LEU A 44 16.80 -0.09 -1.55
C LEU A 44 17.82 -0.95 -0.79
N TYR A 45 17.38 -1.67 0.24
CA TYR A 45 18.25 -2.48 1.08
C TYR A 45 18.28 -3.94 0.66
N GLU A 46 17.17 -4.45 0.16
CA GLU A 46 17.00 -5.87 -0.12
C GLU A 46 16.55 -6.06 -1.55
N SER A 47 17.48 -6.52 -2.40
CA SER A 47 17.21 -6.71 -3.81
C SER A 47 16.06 -7.72 -4.02
N GLY A 48 15.11 -7.36 -4.87
CA GLY A 48 13.97 -8.20 -5.21
C GLY A 48 12.81 -8.13 -4.25
N LYS A 49 12.95 -7.49 -3.09
CA LYS A 49 11.83 -7.27 -2.18
C LYS A 49 10.95 -6.14 -2.68
N ILE A 50 9.65 -6.39 -2.72
CA ILE A 50 8.66 -5.42 -3.19
C ILE A 50 7.68 -5.10 -2.08
N LEU A 51 7.38 -3.81 -1.92
CA LEU A 51 6.33 -3.32 -1.04
C LEU A 51 5.14 -2.90 -1.88
N SER A 52 3.97 -3.44 -1.56
CA SER A 52 2.70 -2.91 -2.05
C SER A 52 2.06 -2.12 -0.91
N LEU A 53 1.84 -0.84 -1.14
CA LEU A 53 1.25 0.07 -0.16
C LEU A 53 -0.08 0.58 -0.70
N SER A 54 -1.17 0.30 0.02
CA SER A 54 -2.49 0.73 -0.39
C SER A 54 -3.23 1.39 0.75
N PHE A 55 -4.16 2.28 0.40
CA PHE A 55 -4.97 3.00 1.38
C PHE A 55 -6.45 2.90 1.03
N PHE A 56 -7.27 2.79 2.07
CA PHE A 56 -8.71 2.64 1.99
C PHE A 56 -9.38 3.56 3.01
N ARG A 57 -10.58 4.03 2.67
CA ARG A 57 -11.34 4.94 3.53
C ARG A 57 -11.71 4.30 4.87
N ASP A 58 -12.14 3.04 4.86
CA ASP A 58 -12.72 2.36 6.03
C ASP A 58 -12.60 0.84 5.96
N GLN A 59 -13.08 0.18 7.02
CA GLN A 59 -13.05 -1.28 7.13
C GLN A 59 -13.91 -1.98 6.07
N ALA A 60 -15.03 -1.38 5.67
CA ALA A 60 -15.89 -1.98 4.66
C ALA A 60 -15.15 -2.12 3.32
N ALA A 61 -14.36 -1.11 2.95
CA ALA A 61 -13.52 -1.16 1.76
C ALA A 61 -12.43 -2.23 1.88
N VAL A 62 -11.81 -2.33 3.05
CA VAL A 62 -10.76 -3.34 3.31
C VAL A 62 -11.33 -4.76 3.21
N GLU A 63 -12.55 -5.00 3.66
CA GLU A 63 -13.17 -6.32 3.55
C GLU A 63 -13.34 -6.75 2.09
N GLN A 64 -13.73 -5.83 1.22
CA GLN A 64 -13.82 -6.10 -0.22
C GLN A 64 -12.44 -6.38 -0.82
N TRP A 65 -11.43 -5.56 -0.46
CA TRP A 65 -10.05 -5.77 -0.88
C TRP A 65 -9.55 -7.15 -0.44
N ARG A 66 -9.86 -7.55 0.79
CA ARG A 66 -9.40 -8.81 1.38
C ARG A 66 -9.81 -10.02 0.53
N THR A 67 -11.00 -10.01 -0.02
CA THR A 67 -11.48 -11.08 -0.89
C THR A 67 -10.63 -11.18 -2.15
N LEU A 68 -10.32 -10.06 -2.79
CA LEU A 68 -9.47 -10.00 -3.97
C LEU A 68 -8.04 -10.45 -3.65
N GLU A 69 -7.52 -10.01 -2.51
CA GLU A 69 -6.15 -10.34 -2.08
C GLU A 69 -5.99 -11.83 -1.83
N ALA A 70 -6.97 -12.44 -1.15
CA ALA A 70 -6.97 -13.88 -0.91
C ALA A 70 -6.97 -14.66 -2.22
N HIS A 71 -7.73 -14.21 -3.20
CA HIS A 71 -7.78 -14.83 -4.51
C HIS A 71 -6.43 -14.72 -5.24
N ARG A 72 -5.79 -13.55 -5.18
CA ARG A 72 -4.47 -13.34 -5.76
C ARG A 72 -3.42 -14.24 -5.12
N ILE A 73 -3.40 -14.33 -3.79
CA ILE A 73 -2.47 -15.19 -3.07
C ILE A 73 -2.68 -16.65 -3.47
N ALA A 74 -3.94 -17.08 -3.55
CA ALA A 74 -4.26 -18.45 -3.97
C ALA A 74 -3.78 -18.75 -5.39
N GLN A 75 -3.96 -17.81 -6.32
CA GLN A 75 -3.47 -17.97 -7.69
C GLN A 75 -1.94 -18.08 -7.72
N ALA A 76 -1.25 -17.20 -7.01
CA ALA A 76 0.21 -17.20 -6.96
C ALA A 76 0.77 -18.48 -6.35
N THR A 77 0.16 -18.95 -5.26
CA THR A 77 0.59 -20.16 -4.58
C THR A 77 0.30 -21.42 -5.40
N GLY A 78 -0.87 -21.46 -6.04
CA GLY A 78 -1.32 -22.63 -6.80
C GLY A 78 -0.62 -22.82 -8.15
N ARG A 79 -0.07 -21.73 -8.73
CA ARG A 79 0.49 -21.81 -10.10
C ARG A 79 1.95 -22.17 -10.17
N ALA A 80 2.80 -21.60 -9.34
CA ALA A 80 4.24 -21.79 -9.55
C ALA A 80 5.07 -21.35 -8.34
N SER A 81 4.49 -21.32 -7.16
CA SER A 81 5.23 -20.84 -5.98
C SER A 81 5.88 -19.48 -6.25
N VAL A 82 5.07 -18.53 -6.69
CA VAL A 82 5.55 -17.17 -7.06
C VAL A 82 6.18 -16.45 -5.88
N PHE A 83 5.70 -16.74 -4.66
CA PHE A 83 6.23 -16.14 -3.44
C PHE A 83 7.28 -17.03 -2.80
N ARG A 84 8.43 -16.45 -2.44
CA ARG A 84 9.33 -17.05 -1.48
C ARG A 84 8.83 -16.80 -0.06
N ASP A 85 8.31 -15.58 0.18
CA ASP A 85 7.72 -15.18 1.45
C ASP A 85 6.88 -13.92 1.26
N TYR A 86 6.00 -13.64 2.19
CA TYR A 86 5.27 -12.38 2.25
C TYR A 86 4.86 -12.05 3.68
N ARG A 87 4.64 -10.76 3.93
CA ARG A 87 4.10 -10.28 5.20
C ARG A 87 3.12 -9.16 4.94
N LEU A 88 1.96 -9.31 5.55
CA LEU A 88 0.87 -8.37 5.38
C LEU A 88 0.51 -7.75 6.72
N ARG A 89 0.44 -6.41 6.75
CA ARG A 89 -0.02 -5.66 7.92
C ARG A 89 -1.15 -4.74 7.51
N VAL A 90 -2.19 -4.71 8.33
CA VAL A 90 -3.31 -3.77 8.21
C VAL A 90 -3.15 -2.77 9.33
N VAL A 91 -3.05 -1.49 8.99
CA VAL A 91 -2.74 -0.43 9.96
C VAL A 91 -3.75 0.71 9.87
N GLY A 92 -4.07 1.29 11.01
CA GLY A 92 -4.84 2.53 11.03
C GLY A 92 -3.94 3.73 10.83
N VAL A 93 -4.36 4.67 9.99
CA VAL A 93 -3.65 5.93 9.80
C VAL A 93 -4.06 6.89 10.90
N ILE A 94 -3.12 7.25 11.76
CA ILE A 94 -3.37 8.14 12.90
C ILE A 94 -3.38 9.59 12.44
N ARG A 95 -2.46 9.96 11.57
CA ARG A 95 -2.35 11.29 11.00
C ARG A 95 -1.93 11.18 9.54
N ASP A 96 -2.47 12.07 8.73
CA ASP A 96 -2.13 12.17 7.31
C ASP A 96 -1.96 13.66 6.98
N TYR A 97 -0.74 14.07 6.75
CA TYR A 97 -0.44 15.45 6.38
C TYR A 97 0.80 15.49 5.49
N GLY A 98 0.89 16.53 4.70
CA GLY A 98 2.00 16.75 3.82
C GLY A 98 2.65 18.11 4.04
N MET A 99 3.49 18.51 3.14
CA MET A 99 4.15 19.81 3.18
C MET A 99 3.15 20.98 3.01
N PHE A 100 2.11 20.76 2.22
CA PHE A 100 1.14 21.81 1.88
C PHE A 100 -0.28 21.51 2.38
N ASP A 101 -0.62 20.25 2.61
CA ASP A 101 -1.91 19.81 3.16
C ASP A 101 -1.68 19.38 4.60
N ARG A 102 -1.98 20.25 5.56
CA ARG A 102 -1.49 20.11 6.93
C ARG A 102 -2.53 20.18 8.06
N PRO A 103 -3.83 19.96 7.85
CA PRO A 103 -4.79 20.07 8.98
C PRO A 103 -4.50 19.10 10.11
N GLN A 104 -3.92 17.95 9.84
CA GLN A 104 -3.63 16.91 10.83
C GLN A 104 -2.21 16.96 11.38
N ALA A 105 -1.40 17.92 10.93
CA ALA A 105 -0.04 18.07 11.44
C ALA A 105 -0.05 18.43 12.93
N PRO A 106 0.97 17.99 13.70
CA PRO A 106 1.09 18.40 15.11
C PRO A 106 1.16 19.91 15.25
N ILE A 107 0.67 20.43 16.39
CA ILE A 107 0.57 21.89 16.62
C ILE A 107 1.91 22.59 16.47
N ASP A 108 2.98 22.02 17.01
CA ASP A 108 4.32 22.59 16.90
C ASP A 108 4.80 22.65 15.44
N SER A 109 4.53 21.61 14.66
CA SER A 109 4.85 21.57 13.23
C SER A 109 4.03 22.60 12.44
N LEU A 110 2.75 22.75 12.76
CA LEU A 110 1.90 23.77 12.13
C LEU A 110 2.45 25.17 12.41
N ARG A 111 2.78 25.47 13.65
CA ARG A 111 3.33 26.78 14.05
C ARG A 111 4.64 27.07 13.33
N TYR A 112 5.54 26.13 13.30
CA TYR A 112 6.83 26.30 12.61
C TYR A 112 6.63 26.61 11.14
N HIS A 113 5.72 25.91 10.48
CA HIS A 113 5.42 26.11 9.07
C HIS A 113 4.82 27.48 8.81
N ASP A 114 3.84 27.91 9.63
CA ASP A 114 3.19 29.22 9.53
C ASP A 114 4.19 30.35 9.76
N ASP A 115 5.01 30.24 10.79
CA ASP A 115 6.05 31.24 11.09
C ASP A 115 7.04 31.37 9.91
N SER A 116 7.46 30.27 9.32
CA SER A 116 8.32 30.27 8.15
C SER A 116 7.67 30.96 6.95
N ALA A 117 6.36 30.75 6.75
CA ALA A 117 5.61 31.40 5.68
C ALA A 117 5.48 32.91 5.92
N GLU A 118 5.24 33.32 7.17
CA GLU A 118 5.13 34.74 7.55
C GLU A 118 6.44 35.51 7.45
N SER A 119 7.55 34.82 7.64
CA SER A 119 8.88 35.44 7.58
C SER A 119 9.36 35.77 6.18
N LYS A 120 8.63 35.34 5.18
CA LYS A 120 8.92 35.62 3.78
C LYS A 120 8.21 36.88 3.31
#